data_4565a637edb578467c9a583a02e2bb3a
#
_entry.id   4565a637edb578467c9a583a02e2bb3a
#
_cell.length_a   1.000
_cell.length_b   1.000
_cell.length_c   1.000
_cell.angle_alpha   90.00
_cell.angle_beta   90.00
_cell.angle_gamma   90.00
#
_symmetry.space_group_name_H-M   'P 1'
#
loop_
_entity.id
_entity.type
_entity.pdbx_description
1 polymer ?
#
loop_
_entity_poly.entity_id
_entity_poly.type
_entity_poly.pdbx_seq_one_letter_code
_entity_poly.pdbx_strand_id
1 'polypeptide(L)'
;VILNGDSIDAAAVYARELAAKENLIFVHPYDDPYIVAGQGTIGLEIPEDDPERDFLVIPIGGGGLIGGIATAIKGLMPDVRIVGVQAAGCSSVQASLAAGEPLTAVKALKPSIEIYGVESDLYPSMHHAINQIPPANGGQTLADGIAVKSPGALTRAIVEENVREVLLVDEIAVERAVGALVETQRIVAEGAGAAGLAAVMSHPGAFKGCRVGIVVGGGNIDSRLLSQILMRTLVFDGRMATLRIEIVDQPGVMSTLTKVIGQAGGNIMDITHHRLFVDLPVKRAEVDVLVETRNAKHVDEIIEMLDRTGFSTRRLSSHSGEG
;
A
#
# COMPACT_ATOMS: atom_id res chain seq x y z
N VAL A 1 14.98 -18.94 -17.78
CA VAL A 1 13.68 -18.39 -17.30
C VAL A 1 12.66 -18.62 -18.39
N ILE A 2 11.52 -19.19 -18.03
CA ILE A 2 10.38 -19.42 -18.93
C ILE A 2 9.23 -18.55 -18.42
N LEU A 3 8.68 -17.70 -19.28
CA LEU A 3 7.50 -16.91 -18.99
C LEU A 3 6.30 -17.61 -19.65
N ASN A 4 5.26 -17.91 -18.85
CA ASN A 4 4.05 -18.57 -19.32
C ASN A 4 2.83 -18.14 -18.50
N GLY A 5 1.75 -17.80 -19.21
CA GLY A 5 0.47 -17.38 -18.59
C GLY A 5 0.43 -15.93 -18.11
N ASP A 6 -0.79 -15.46 -17.85
CA ASP A 6 -1.08 -14.09 -17.42
C ASP A 6 -1.26 -13.97 -15.90
N SER A 7 -1.03 -15.06 -15.17
CA SER A 7 -1.17 -15.13 -13.72
C SER A 7 -0.23 -16.15 -13.09
N ILE A 8 0.01 -16.02 -11.80
CA ILE A 8 0.79 -16.98 -11.00
C ILE A 8 0.15 -18.37 -11.09
N ASP A 9 -1.17 -18.48 -11.07
CA ASP A 9 -1.87 -19.76 -11.16
C ASP A 9 -1.65 -20.44 -12.50
N ALA A 10 -1.72 -19.69 -13.61
CA ALA A 10 -1.44 -20.21 -14.95
C ALA A 10 0.03 -20.66 -15.08
N ALA A 11 0.96 -19.87 -14.56
CA ALA A 11 2.39 -20.22 -14.52
C ALA A 11 2.64 -21.47 -13.68
N ALA A 12 1.95 -21.64 -12.55
CA ALA A 12 2.10 -22.80 -11.67
C ALA A 12 1.58 -24.10 -12.32
N VAL A 13 0.49 -24.03 -13.09
CA VAL A 13 0.00 -25.17 -13.87
C VAL A 13 1.05 -25.62 -14.88
N TYR A 14 1.56 -24.69 -15.68
CA TYR A 14 2.60 -25.00 -16.67
C TYR A 14 3.88 -25.53 -16.02
N ALA A 15 4.32 -24.96 -14.90
CA ALA A 15 5.51 -25.39 -14.19
C ALA A 15 5.37 -26.85 -13.66
N ARG A 16 4.20 -27.23 -13.19
CA ARG A 16 3.92 -28.63 -12.76
C ARG A 16 3.94 -29.59 -13.93
N GLU A 17 3.35 -29.21 -15.06
CA GLU A 17 3.38 -30.03 -16.29
C GLU A 17 4.83 -30.22 -16.79
N LEU A 18 5.62 -29.15 -16.81
CA LEU A 18 7.02 -29.19 -17.19
C LEU A 18 7.85 -30.05 -16.23
N ALA A 19 7.63 -29.90 -14.92
CA ALA A 19 8.30 -30.69 -13.90
C ALA A 19 8.01 -32.20 -14.08
N ALA A 20 6.75 -32.56 -14.33
CA ALA A 20 6.37 -33.94 -14.61
C ALA A 20 7.00 -34.49 -15.89
N LYS A 21 7.03 -33.68 -16.97
CA LYS A 21 7.58 -34.05 -18.27
C LYS A 21 9.10 -34.25 -18.24
N GLU A 22 9.81 -33.41 -17.51
CA GLU A 22 11.27 -33.39 -17.47
C GLU A 22 11.86 -34.04 -16.23
N ASN A 23 11.03 -34.67 -15.40
CA ASN A 23 11.40 -35.30 -14.13
C ASN A 23 12.13 -34.34 -13.19
N LEU A 24 11.60 -33.10 -13.06
CA LEU A 24 12.10 -32.05 -12.17
C LEU A 24 11.33 -32.05 -10.86
N ILE A 25 11.98 -31.58 -9.80
CA ILE A 25 11.30 -31.34 -8.50
C ILE A 25 10.59 -29.99 -8.58
N PHE A 26 9.27 -30.01 -8.37
CA PHE A 26 8.49 -28.77 -8.24
C PHE A 26 8.59 -28.26 -6.80
N VAL A 27 9.21 -27.10 -6.62
CA VAL A 27 9.24 -26.43 -5.32
C VAL A 27 8.06 -25.45 -5.28
N HIS A 28 7.11 -25.70 -4.37
CA HIS A 28 5.94 -24.83 -4.23
C HIS A 28 6.35 -23.48 -3.63
N PRO A 29 5.88 -22.33 -4.15
CA PRO A 29 6.37 -21.03 -3.69
C PRO A 29 5.96 -20.66 -2.25
N TYR A 30 4.95 -21.32 -1.66
CA TYR A 30 4.45 -21.03 -0.32
C TYR A 30 3.83 -22.21 0.40
N ASP A 31 3.32 -23.23 -0.30
CA ASP A 31 2.58 -24.37 0.28
C ASP A 31 3.46 -25.61 0.34
N ASP A 32 4.57 -25.47 1.05
CA ASP A 32 5.55 -26.53 1.29
C ASP A 32 6.10 -26.38 2.72
N PRO A 33 6.20 -27.47 3.51
CA PRO A 33 6.67 -27.41 4.89
C PRO A 33 8.05 -26.79 5.06
N TYR A 34 8.97 -27.03 4.14
CA TYR A 34 10.32 -26.45 4.18
C TYR A 34 10.31 -24.95 3.83
N ILE A 35 9.46 -24.55 2.90
CA ILE A 35 9.29 -23.12 2.57
C ILE A 35 8.67 -22.39 3.78
N VAL A 36 7.62 -22.95 4.39
CA VAL A 36 7.01 -22.39 5.60
C VAL A 36 8.01 -22.30 6.75
N ALA A 37 8.81 -23.35 6.98
CA ALA A 37 9.85 -23.35 8.00
C ALA A 37 10.92 -22.28 7.72
N GLY A 38 11.32 -22.09 6.45
CA GLY A 38 12.22 -21.02 6.02
C GLY A 38 11.68 -19.63 6.36
N GLN A 39 10.40 -19.38 6.14
CA GLN A 39 9.76 -18.11 6.54
C GLN A 39 9.68 -17.93 8.06
N GLY A 40 9.66 -19.03 8.80
CA GLY A 40 9.69 -19.05 10.26
C GLY A 40 10.96 -18.42 10.86
N THR A 41 12.08 -18.38 10.12
CA THR A 41 13.33 -17.75 10.60
C THR A 41 13.13 -16.28 10.92
N ILE A 42 12.30 -15.56 10.17
CA ILE A 42 11.92 -14.17 10.48
C ILE A 42 11.26 -14.10 11.87
N GLY A 43 10.42 -15.06 12.19
CA GLY A 43 9.77 -15.16 13.51
C GLY A 43 10.74 -15.47 14.65
N LEU A 44 11.93 -15.99 14.37
CA LEU A 44 13.00 -16.18 15.36
C LEU A 44 13.76 -14.88 15.64
N GLU A 45 14.00 -14.07 14.60
CA GLU A 45 14.72 -12.78 14.70
C GLU A 45 13.89 -11.69 15.38
N ILE A 46 12.58 -11.66 15.13
CA ILE A 46 11.66 -10.63 15.67
C ILE A 46 11.73 -10.48 17.21
N PRO A 47 11.73 -11.55 18.03
CA PRO A 47 11.83 -11.44 19.49
C PRO A 47 13.16 -10.85 19.97
N GLU A 48 14.23 -11.03 19.21
CA GLU A 48 15.57 -10.50 19.56
C GLU A 48 15.61 -8.97 19.43
N ASP A 49 14.92 -8.44 18.40
CA ASP A 49 14.90 -7.00 18.13
C ASP A 49 13.98 -6.22 19.07
N ASP A 50 12.83 -6.78 19.43
CA ASP A 50 11.85 -6.13 20.31
C ASP A 50 10.96 -7.17 21.03
N PRO A 51 11.27 -7.51 22.29
CA PRO A 51 10.57 -8.54 23.04
C PRO A 51 9.19 -8.12 23.58
N GLU A 52 8.85 -6.82 23.57
CA GLU A 52 7.68 -6.29 24.26
C GLU A 52 6.53 -5.85 23.32
N ARG A 53 6.24 -6.62 22.25
CA ARG A 53 5.17 -6.30 21.29
C ARG A 53 3.80 -6.80 21.72
N ASP A 54 2.78 -5.99 21.47
CA ASP A 54 1.38 -6.38 21.63
C ASP A 54 0.82 -7.04 20.37
N PHE A 55 1.23 -6.57 19.18
CA PHE A 55 0.75 -6.99 17.87
C PHE A 55 1.89 -7.20 16.88
N LEU A 56 1.70 -8.16 15.99
CA LEU A 56 2.50 -8.33 14.78
C LEU A 56 1.58 -8.37 13.57
N VAL A 57 1.78 -7.46 12.62
CA VAL A 57 0.99 -7.34 11.39
C VAL A 57 1.77 -7.93 10.23
N ILE A 58 1.24 -8.99 9.60
CA ILE A 58 1.93 -9.79 8.59
C ILE A 58 1.07 -9.83 7.32
N PRO A 59 1.61 -9.44 6.15
CA PRO A 59 0.90 -9.59 4.88
C PRO A 59 0.68 -11.06 4.56
N ILE A 60 -0.49 -11.38 4.03
CA ILE A 60 -0.89 -12.72 3.63
C ILE A 60 -1.14 -12.76 2.12
N GLY A 61 -0.23 -13.40 1.39
CA GLY A 61 -0.47 -13.90 0.05
C GLY A 61 -0.82 -15.37 0.11
N GLY A 62 0.06 -16.25 -0.32
CA GLY A 62 -0.08 -17.70 -0.25
C GLY A 62 -0.04 -18.33 1.15
N GLY A 63 0.23 -17.56 2.19
CA GLY A 63 0.21 -17.98 3.58
C GLY A 63 1.51 -18.55 4.14
N GLY A 64 2.49 -18.80 3.30
CA GLY A 64 3.78 -19.34 3.75
C GLY A 64 4.48 -18.43 4.76
N LEU A 65 4.49 -17.10 4.48
CA LEU A 65 5.11 -16.09 5.34
C LEU A 65 4.46 -16.05 6.73
N ILE A 66 3.16 -15.83 6.80
CA ILE A 66 2.44 -15.74 8.08
C ILE A 66 2.45 -17.07 8.82
N GLY A 67 2.31 -18.19 8.10
CA GLY A 67 2.36 -19.53 8.69
C GLY A 67 3.69 -19.80 9.39
N GLY A 68 4.80 -19.49 8.73
CA GLY A 68 6.14 -19.64 9.30
C GLY A 68 6.39 -18.72 10.49
N ILE A 69 6.17 -17.41 10.30
CA ILE A 69 6.39 -16.42 11.37
C ILE A 69 5.48 -16.69 12.56
N ALA A 70 4.18 -16.97 12.34
CA ALA A 70 3.24 -17.23 13.41
C ALA A 70 3.63 -18.45 14.23
N THR A 71 4.05 -19.52 13.57
CA THR A 71 4.51 -20.73 14.25
C THR A 71 5.72 -20.45 15.14
N ALA A 72 6.73 -19.76 14.62
CA ALA A 72 7.94 -19.44 15.39
C ALA A 72 7.66 -18.46 16.54
N ILE A 73 6.95 -17.38 16.28
CA ILE A 73 6.59 -16.37 17.30
C ILE A 73 5.74 -16.97 18.42
N LYS A 74 4.76 -17.82 18.08
CA LYS A 74 3.91 -18.42 19.10
C LYS A 74 4.65 -19.45 19.97
N GLY A 75 5.68 -20.05 19.42
CA GLY A 75 6.57 -20.92 20.21
C GLY A 75 7.46 -20.14 21.20
N LEU A 76 7.87 -18.92 20.86
CA LEU A 76 8.80 -18.11 21.65
C LEU A 76 8.08 -17.06 22.52
N MET A 77 7.06 -16.43 21.99
CA MET A 77 6.32 -15.31 22.59
C MET A 77 4.81 -15.56 22.50
N PRO A 78 4.25 -16.43 23.35
CA PRO A 78 2.85 -16.83 23.26
C PRO A 78 1.87 -15.65 23.42
N ASP A 79 2.31 -14.56 24.03
CA ASP A 79 1.48 -13.40 24.33
C ASP A 79 1.37 -12.36 23.20
N VAL A 80 2.21 -12.42 22.19
CA VAL A 80 2.15 -11.51 21.04
C VAL A 80 0.92 -11.80 20.19
N ARG A 81 0.16 -10.74 19.85
CA ARG A 81 -0.96 -10.82 18.92
C ARG A 81 -0.45 -10.71 17.50
N ILE A 82 -0.77 -11.71 16.68
CA ILE A 82 -0.38 -11.71 15.27
C ILE A 82 -1.59 -11.28 14.43
N VAL A 83 -1.40 -10.22 13.67
CA VAL A 83 -2.39 -9.69 12.72
C VAL A 83 -1.94 -10.09 11.32
N GLY A 84 -2.67 -11.01 10.73
CA GLY A 84 -2.47 -11.38 9.32
C GLY A 84 -3.08 -10.33 8.42
N VAL A 85 -2.30 -9.84 7.47
CA VAL A 85 -2.76 -8.88 6.45
C VAL A 85 -2.79 -9.60 5.11
N GLN A 86 -3.97 -9.76 4.55
CA GLN A 86 -4.16 -10.42 3.27
C GLN A 86 -4.99 -9.56 2.34
N ALA A 87 -4.63 -9.55 1.05
CA ALA A 87 -5.61 -9.19 0.04
C ALA A 87 -6.54 -10.35 -0.20
N ALA A 88 -7.81 -10.06 -0.28
CA ALA A 88 -8.90 -11.01 -0.34
C ALA A 88 -8.96 -11.86 -1.58
N GLY A 89 -7.96 -12.23 -2.10
CA GLY A 89 -8.05 -13.10 -3.20
C GLY A 89 -6.95 -14.12 -3.28
N CYS A 90 -6.06 -14.23 -2.31
CA CYS A 90 -5.11 -15.33 -2.20
C CYS A 90 -5.53 -16.33 -1.12
N SER A 91 -6.23 -17.35 -1.53
CA SER A 91 -6.83 -18.40 -0.71
C SER A 91 -5.89 -19.51 -0.26
N SER A 92 -4.60 -19.33 -0.33
CA SER A 92 -3.64 -20.42 -0.09
C SER A 92 -3.33 -20.69 1.38
N VAL A 93 -3.46 -19.72 2.28
CA VAL A 93 -3.42 -20.00 3.74
C VAL A 93 -4.55 -20.94 4.14
N GLN A 94 -5.65 -20.90 3.44
CA GLN A 94 -6.78 -21.77 3.58
C GLN A 94 -6.47 -23.22 3.25
N ALA A 95 -5.66 -23.49 2.24
CA ALA A 95 -5.32 -24.86 1.88
C ALA A 95 -4.46 -25.55 2.96
N SER A 96 -3.54 -24.82 3.61
CA SER A 96 -2.70 -25.36 4.68
C SER A 96 -3.47 -25.64 5.97
N LEU A 97 -4.55 -24.91 6.25
CA LEU A 97 -5.37 -25.10 7.43
C LEU A 97 -6.42 -26.21 7.29
N ALA A 98 -6.86 -26.60 6.06
CA ALA A 98 -7.70 -27.79 5.84
C ALA A 98 -6.92 -29.10 5.89
N ALA A 99 -5.63 -29.03 5.67
CA ALA A 99 -4.77 -30.19 5.94
C ALA A 99 -4.63 -30.50 7.44
N GLY A 100 -5.13 -29.61 8.34
CA GLY A 100 -5.26 -29.91 9.79
C GLY A 100 -4.00 -29.67 10.58
N GLU A 101 -3.03 -28.86 10.09
CA GLU A 101 -1.78 -28.85 10.82
C GLU A 101 -1.27 -27.49 11.33
N PRO A 102 -0.75 -26.48 10.72
CA PRO A 102 0.01 -25.48 11.50
C PRO A 102 -0.78 -24.33 12.14
N LEU A 103 -1.92 -23.93 11.62
CA LEU A 103 -2.62 -22.72 12.09
C LEU A 103 -3.65 -22.96 13.20
N THR A 104 -4.16 -24.15 13.35
CA THR A 104 -4.88 -24.57 14.57
C THR A 104 -3.99 -24.48 15.80
N ALA A 105 -2.67 -24.63 15.65
CA ALA A 105 -1.70 -24.45 16.73
C ALA A 105 -1.67 -23.02 17.29
N VAL A 106 -1.85 -21.97 16.46
CA VAL A 106 -1.79 -20.57 16.92
C VAL A 106 -2.94 -20.25 17.89
N LYS A 107 -4.16 -20.65 17.57
CA LYS A 107 -5.32 -20.40 18.45
C LYS A 107 -5.37 -21.36 19.63
N ALA A 108 -4.86 -22.59 19.48
CA ALA A 108 -4.73 -23.54 20.57
C ALA A 108 -3.70 -23.08 21.61
N LEU A 109 -2.63 -22.42 21.18
CA LEU A 109 -1.60 -21.89 22.09
C LEU A 109 -2.03 -20.61 22.81
N LYS A 110 -2.89 -19.76 22.20
CA LYS A 110 -3.46 -18.57 22.83
C LYS A 110 -4.88 -18.25 22.33
N PRO A 111 -5.93 -18.77 23.01
CA PRO A 111 -7.33 -18.54 22.61
C PRO A 111 -7.77 -17.07 22.57
N SER A 112 -7.11 -16.20 23.33
CA SER A 112 -7.44 -14.76 23.44
C SER A 112 -6.84 -13.86 22.36
N ILE A 113 -6.13 -14.44 21.38
CA ILE A 113 -5.50 -13.64 20.34
C ILE A 113 -6.55 -13.08 19.35
N GLU A 114 -6.48 -11.79 19.07
CA GLU A 114 -7.28 -11.17 18.02
C GLU A 114 -6.45 -11.07 16.73
N ILE A 115 -6.99 -11.63 15.66
CA ILE A 115 -6.38 -11.63 14.33
C ILE A 115 -7.24 -10.75 13.43
N TYR A 116 -6.61 -9.79 12.73
CA TYR A 116 -7.23 -8.98 11.71
C TYR A 116 -6.63 -9.33 10.35
N GLY A 117 -7.48 -9.47 9.34
CA GLY A 117 -7.09 -9.56 7.95
C GLY A 117 -7.13 -8.16 7.30
N VAL A 118 -6.38 -7.96 6.24
CA VAL A 118 -6.47 -6.73 5.42
C VAL A 118 -6.50 -7.07 3.95
N GLU A 119 -7.37 -6.37 3.21
CA GLU A 119 -7.59 -6.51 1.80
C GLU A 119 -7.61 -5.15 1.09
N SER A 120 -7.27 -5.14 -0.22
CA SER A 120 -7.62 -4.00 -1.07
C SER A 120 -9.14 -3.97 -1.25
N ASP A 121 -9.73 -2.78 -1.19
CA ASP A 121 -11.14 -2.55 -1.48
C ASP A 121 -11.54 -2.91 -2.92
N LEU A 122 -10.57 -2.91 -3.84
CA LEU A 122 -10.75 -3.39 -5.22
C LEU A 122 -10.86 -4.91 -5.32
N TYR A 123 -10.35 -5.66 -4.34
CA TYR A 123 -10.35 -7.12 -4.31
C TYR A 123 -10.79 -7.64 -2.92
N PRO A 124 -12.00 -7.27 -2.43
CA PRO A 124 -12.48 -7.62 -1.08
C PRO A 124 -13.08 -9.03 -1.01
N SER A 125 -12.50 -10.01 -1.68
CA SER A 125 -13.18 -11.29 -1.92
C SER A 125 -13.31 -12.17 -0.67
N MET A 126 -12.36 -12.14 0.27
CA MET A 126 -12.48 -12.82 1.55
C MET A 126 -13.50 -12.10 2.45
N HIS A 127 -13.38 -10.76 2.58
CA HIS A 127 -14.35 -9.94 3.30
C HIS A 127 -15.78 -10.19 2.79
N HIS A 128 -15.97 -10.20 1.46
CA HIS A 128 -17.26 -10.49 0.85
C HIS A 128 -17.71 -11.94 1.13
N ALA A 129 -16.80 -12.91 1.02
CA ALA A 129 -17.14 -14.32 1.24
C ALA A 129 -17.56 -14.59 2.69
N ILE A 130 -16.89 -14.00 3.67
CA ILE A 130 -17.22 -14.14 5.09
C ILE A 130 -18.54 -13.48 5.42
N ASN A 131 -18.76 -12.27 4.90
CA ASN A 131 -19.96 -11.48 5.17
C ASN A 131 -21.12 -11.79 4.24
N GLN A 132 -21.01 -12.83 3.38
CA GLN A 132 -22.03 -13.26 2.40
C GLN A 132 -22.46 -12.14 1.42
N ILE A 133 -21.51 -11.26 1.09
CA ILE A 133 -21.69 -10.20 0.11
C ILE A 133 -21.36 -10.76 -1.28
N PRO A 134 -22.11 -10.42 -2.34
CA PRO A 134 -21.76 -10.84 -3.69
C PRO A 134 -20.32 -10.45 -4.09
N PRO A 135 -19.61 -11.30 -4.85
CA PRO A 135 -18.25 -11.01 -5.28
C PRO A 135 -18.19 -9.69 -6.05
N ALA A 136 -17.28 -8.81 -5.66
CA ALA A 136 -16.90 -7.63 -6.43
C ALA A 136 -15.56 -7.92 -7.13
N ASN A 137 -15.48 -7.59 -8.41
CA ASN A 137 -14.25 -7.70 -9.17
C ASN A 137 -13.67 -6.31 -9.36
N GLY A 138 -12.43 -6.15 -8.95
CA GLY A 138 -11.71 -4.89 -8.98
C GLY A 138 -11.15 -4.49 -10.34
N GLY A 139 -10.29 -3.49 -10.31
CA GLY A 139 -9.55 -2.94 -11.43
C GLY A 139 -8.05 -3.23 -11.31
N GLN A 140 -7.24 -2.27 -11.76
CA GLN A 140 -5.81 -2.29 -11.51
C GLN A 140 -5.54 -1.84 -10.07
N THR A 141 -4.70 -2.59 -9.36
CA THR A 141 -4.28 -2.28 -7.99
C THR A 141 -2.78 -2.18 -7.90
N LEU A 142 -2.30 -1.31 -7.02
CA LEU A 142 -0.91 -1.22 -6.62
C LEU A 142 -0.46 -2.47 -5.83
N ALA A 143 -1.40 -3.11 -5.15
CA ALA A 143 -1.19 -4.30 -4.36
C ALA A 143 -1.46 -5.60 -5.17
N ASP A 144 -0.90 -5.71 -6.39
CA ASP A 144 -1.12 -6.81 -7.33
C ASP A 144 -0.72 -8.19 -6.76
N GLY A 145 0.32 -8.24 -5.94
CA GLY A 145 0.74 -9.47 -5.25
C GLY A 145 -0.30 -10.06 -4.30
N ILE A 146 -1.35 -9.29 -3.98
CA ILE A 146 -2.45 -9.67 -3.13
C ILE A 146 -3.83 -9.52 -3.80
N ALA A 147 -3.90 -9.24 -5.12
CA ALA A 147 -5.11 -9.03 -5.90
C ALA A 147 -5.69 -10.35 -6.42
N VAL A 148 -6.49 -11.03 -5.64
CA VAL A 148 -7.10 -12.32 -6.01
C VAL A 148 -8.63 -12.23 -6.08
N LYS A 149 -9.25 -12.98 -7.00
CA LYS A 149 -10.68 -12.85 -7.33
C LYS A 149 -11.61 -13.76 -6.53
N SER A 150 -11.10 -14.85 -5.96
CA SER A 150 -11.93 -15.81 -5.23
C SER A 150 -11.12 -16.46 -4.10
N PRO A 151 -11.59 -16.39 -2.85
CA PRO A 151 -10.95 -17.10 -1.75
C PRO A 151 -11.19 -18.61 -1.94
N GLY A 152 -10.24 -19.43 -1.52
CA GLY A 152 -10.45 -20.87 -1.49
C GLY A 152 -11.46 -21.28 -0.39
N ALA A 153 -12.07 -22.43 -0.53
CA ALA A 153 -13.10 -22.87 0.41
C ALA A 153 -12.54 -23.08 1.83
N LEU A 154 -11.32 -23.49 1.92
CA LEU A 154 -10.66 -23.85 3.16
C LEU A 154 -10.09 -22.63 3.91
N THR A 155 -9.38 -21.68 3.23
CA THR A 155 -8.93 -20.45 3.88
C THR A 155 -10.09 -19.66 4.41
N ARG A 156 -11.22 -19.65 3.67
CA ARG A 156 -12.42 -19.03 4.16
C ARG A 156 -12.87 -19.61 5.51
N ALA A 157 -13.01 -20.93 5.59
CA ALA A 157 -13.42 -21.60 6.84
C ALA A 157 -12.52 -21.24 8.03
N ILE A 158 -11.22 -21.10 7.79
CA ILE A 158 -10.25 -20.78 8.82
C ILE A 158 -10.29 -19.30 9.19
N VAL A 159 -10.42 -18.39 8.21
CA VAL A 159 -10.56 -16.98 8.49
C VAL A 159 -11.84 -16.74 9.28
N GLU A 160 -12.96 -17.35 8.91
CA GLU A 160 -14.22 -17.32 9.66
C GLU A 160 -14.05 -17.80 11.12
N GLU A 161 -13.23 -18.81 11.35
CA GLU A 161 -12.99 -19.33 12.69
C GLU A 161 -11.99 -18.51 13.52
N ASN A 162 -10.94 -17.97 12.89
CA ASN A 162 -9.75 -17.47 13.60
C ASN A 162 -9.50 -15.97 13.48
N VAL A 163 -10.06 -15.30 12.48
CA VAL A 163 -9.85 -13.86 12.21
C VAL A 163 -11.06 -13.08 12.72
N ARG A 164 -10.79 -12.06 13.52
CA ARG A 164 -11.83 -11.23 14.10
C ARG A 164 -12.53 -10.38 13.05
N GLU A 165 -11.76 -9.80 12.14
CA GLU A 165 -12.24 -8.88 11.12
C GLU A 165 -11.25 -8.80 9.96
N VAL A 166 -11.75 -8.58 8.75
CA VAL A 166 -10.94 -8.29 7.57
C VAL A 166 -11.10 -6.80 7.23
N LEU A 167 -10.04 -6.05 7.42
CA LEU A 167 -9.99 -4.61 7.14
C LEU A 167 -9.74 -4.37 5.64
N LEU A 168 -10.44 -3.40 5.08
CA LEU A 168 -10.25 -2.98 3.68
C LEU A 168 -9.40 -1.71 3.64
N VAL A 169 -8.48 -1.66 2.66
CA VAL A 169 -7.65 -0.49 2.39
C VAL A 169 -7.81 -0.09 0.93
N ASP A 170 -7.94 1.20 0.69
CA ASP A 170 -8.00 1.76 -0.65
C ASP A 170 -6.61 1.95 -1.26
N GLU A 171 -6.56 2.21 -2.56
CA GLU A 171 -5.31 2.41 -3.31
C GLU A 171 -4.51 3.62 -2.77
N ILE A 172 -5.18 4.66 -2.31
CA ILE A 172 -4.53 5.85 -1.76
C ILE A 172 -3.83 5.52 -0.44
N ALA A 173 -4.46 4.71 0.41
CA ALA A 173 -3.86 4.26 1.66
C ALA A 173 -2.62 3.40 1.41
N VAL A 174 -2.67 2.49 0.43
CA VAL A 174 -1.52 1.67 0.03
C VAL A 174 -0.39 2.54 -0.53
N GLU A 175 -0.71 3.48 -1.41
CA GLU A 175 0.25 4.44 -1.98
C GLU A 175 0.94 5.26 -0.87
N ARG A 176 0.16 5.80 0.07
CA ARG A 176 0.69 6.56 1.22
C ARG A 176 1.57 5.71 2.12
N ALA A 177 1.24 4.44 2.32
CA ALA A 177 2.03 3.51 3.11
C ALA A 177 3.39 3.22 2.45
N VAL A 178 3.43 3.01 1.12
CA VAL A 178 4.70 2.86 0.37
C VAL A 178 5.56 4.12 0.54
N GLY A 179 5.00 5.31 0.33
CA GLY A 179 5.70 6.58 0.51
C GLY A 179 6.25 6.74 1.94
N ALA A 180 5.42 6.46 2.95
CA ALA A 180 5.81 6.55 4.35
C ALA A 180 6.96 5.60 4.72
N LEU A 181 6.96 4.35 4.21
CA LEU A 181 8.06 3.40 4.42
C LEU A 181 9.38 3.92 3.85
N VAL A 182 9.36 4.49 2.66
CA VAL A 182 10.56 5.08 2.05
C VAL A 182 11.03 6.30 2.85
N GLU A 183 10.13 7.21 3.22
CA GLU A 183 10.52 8.46 3.86
C GLU A 183 10.98 8.27 5.32
N THR A 184 10.32 7.39 6.07
CA THR A 184 10.59 7.24 7.51
C THR A 184 11.59 6.14 7.83
N GLN A 185 11.51 5.01 7.11
CA GLN A 185 12.32 3.82 7.40
C GLN A 185 13.41 3.56 6.35
N ARG A 186 13.40 4.26 5.21
CA ARG A 186 14.29 4.01 4.06
C ARG A 186 14.11 2.61 3.46
N ILE A 187 12.91 2.05 3.61
CA ILE A 187 12.54 0.74 3.09
C ILE A 187 11.75 0.94 1.80
N VAL A 188 12.16 0.26 0.73
CA VAL A 188 11.39 0.15 -0.50
C VAL A 188 10.48 -1.07 -0.40
N ALA A 189 9.18 -0.84 -0.39
CA ALA A 189 8.16 -1.88 -0.39
C ALA A 189 7.28 -1.79 -1.64
N GLU A 190 6.82 -2.94 -2.12
CA GLU A 190 5.71 -3.00 -3.09
C GLU A 190 4.37 -2.77 -2.40
N GLY A 191 3.30 -2.52 -3.17
CA GLY A 191 1.98 -2.25 -2.61
C GLY A 191 1.46 -3.35 -1.69
N ALA A 192 1.66 -4.61 -2.07
CA ALA A 192 1.29 -5.76 -1.25
C ALA A 192 2.05 -5.79 0.09
N GLY A 193 3.36 -5.50 0.07
CA GLY A 193 4.20 -5.42 1.26
C GLY A 193 3.84 -4.25 2.18
N ALA A 194 3.30 -3.17 1.64
CA ALA A 194 2.90 -1.98 2.38
C ALA A 194 1.46 -2.06 2.95
N ALA A 195 0.64 -3.05 2.55
CA ALA A 195 -0.76 -3.17 2.93
C ALA A 195 -0.98 -3.19 4.46
N GLY A 196 -0.06 -3.81 5.21
CA GLY A 196 -0.11 -3.82 6.67
C GLY A 196 -0.01 -2.43 7.28
N LEU A 197 0.90 -1.58 6.79
CA LEU A 197 0.99 -0.19 7.22
C LEU A 197 -0.22 0.62 6.78
N ALA A 198 -0.72 0.38 5.56
CA ALA A 198 -1.93 1.02 5.05
C ALA A 198 -3.13 0.77 5.99
N ALA A 199 -3.31 -0.46 6.47
CA ALA A 199 -4.37 -0.80 7.42
C ALA A 199 -4.22 -0.06 8.75
N VAL A 200 -3.01 0.00 9.31
CA VAL A 200 -2.76 0.73 10.57
C VAL A 200 -3.04 2.22 10.41
N MET A 201 -2.65 2.81 9.28
CA MET A 201 -2.87 4.23 8.98
C MET A 201 -4.34 4.56 8.75
N SER A 202 -5.10 3.67 8.09
CA SER A 202 -6.51 3.88 7.73
C SER A 202 -7.46 3.56 8.88
N HIS A 203 -7.06 2.69 9.81
CA HIS A 203 -7.90 2.22 10.93
C HIS A 203 -7.26 2.50 12.29
N PRO A 204 -6.88 3.77 12.59
CA PRO A 204 -6.13 4.09 13.81
C PRO A 204 -6.90 3.75 15.09
N GLY A 205 -8.23 3.67 15.04
CA GLY A 205 -9.07 3.29 16.17
C GLY A 205 -8.88 1.84 16.62
N ALA A 206 -8.60 0.93 15.67
CA ALA A 206 -8.38 -0.49 15.96
C ALA A 206 -7.06 -0.74 16.71
N PHE A 207 -6.07 0.14 16.51
CA PHE A 207 -4.68 -0.03 16.99
C PHE A 207 -4.27 1.00 18.04
N LYS A 208 -5.19 1.86 18.48
CA LYS A 208 -4.90 2.94 19.43
C LYS A 208 -4.43 2.42 20.79
N GLY A 209 -3.26 2.90 21.21
CA GLY A 209 -2.66 2.53 22.49
C GLY A 209 -1.94 1.16 22.45
N CYS A 210 -1.83 0.53 21.28
CA CYS A 210 -1.16 -0.74 21.11
C CYS A 210 0.21 -0.56 20.46
N ARG A 211 1.15 -1.44 20.78
CA ARG A 211 2.42 -1.57 20.05
C ARG A 211 2.23 -2.52 18.89
N VAL A 212 2.39 -2.03 17.68
CA VAL A 212 2.10 -2.77 16.45
C VAL A 212 3.40 -3.04 15.68
N GLY A 213 3.74 -4.31 15.51
CA GLY A 213 4.78 -4.75 14.58
C GLY A 213 4.18 -4.96 13.19
N ILE A 214 4.85 -4.47 12.14
CA ILE A 214 4.42 -4.60 10.75
C ILE A 214 5.47 -5.38 9.99
N VAL A 215 5.06 -6.47 9.33
CA VAL A 215 5.93 -7.23 8.44
C VAL A 215 5.81 -6.67 7.02
N VAL A 216 6.92 -6.20 6.47
CA VAL A 216 7.02 -5.72 5.07
C VAL A 216 7.52 -6.87 4.21
N GLY A 217 6.63 -7.51 3.46
CA GLY A 217 6.88 -8.79 2.81
C GLY A 217 7.48 -8.75 1.42
N GLY A 218 7.64 -7.58 0.78
CA GLY A 218 8.14 -7.51 -0.59
C GLY A 218 8.56 -6.12 -1.02
N GLY A 219 9.46 -6.05 -2.00
CA GLY A 219 9.99 -4.80 -2.55
C GLY A 219 10.12 -4.81 -4.08
N ASN A 220 9.43 -5.73 -4.77
CA ASN A 220 9.48 -5.84 -6.23
C ASN A 220 8.57 -4.81 -6.91
N ILE A 221 8.85 -3.54 -6.69
CA ILE A 221 8.11 -2.42 -7.29
C ILE A 221 8.86 -1.87 -8.50
N ASP A 222 8.14 -1.57 -9.57
CA ASP A 222 8.68 -0.89 -10.75
C ASP A 222 9.19 0.51 -10.40
N SER A 223 10.40 0.86 -10.87
CA SER A 223 11.05 2.12 -10.53
C SER A 223 10.26 3.36 -10.99
N ARG A 224 9.54 3.28 -12.12
CA ARG A 224 8.69 4.36 -12.61
C ARG A 224 7.48 4.53 -11.69
N LEU A 225 6.85 3.43 -11.29
CA LEU A 225 5.73 3.43 -10.36
C LEU A 225 6.14 3.99 -8.99
N LEU A 226 7.27 3.54 -8.45
CA LEU A 226 7.83 4.07 -7.21
C LEU A 226 8.09 5.58 -7.31
N SER A 227 8.68 6.05 -8.41
CA SER A 227 8.89 7.48 -8.65
C SER A 227 7.58 8.27 -8.63
N GLN A 228 6.53 7.75 -9.27
CA GLN A 228 5.21 8.38 -9.26
C GLN A 228 4.61 8.45 -7.85
N ILE A 229 4.73 7.37 -7.07
CA ILE A 229 4.26 7.33 -5.67
C ILE A 229 4.98 8.38 -4.83
N LEU A 230 6.31 8.47 -4.94
CA LEU A 230 7.09 9.44 -4.17
C LEU A 230 6.74 10.88 -4.54
N MET A 231 6.54 11.17 -5.83
CA MET A 231 6.08 12.49 -6.27
C MET A 231 4.69 12.83 -5.71
N ARG A 232 3.76 11.87 -5.73
CA ARG A 232 2.43 12.06 -5.14
C ARG A 232 2.47 12.21 -3.62
N THR A 233 3.38 11.51 -2.94
CA THR A 233 3.62 11.69 -1.49
C THR A 233 4.02 13.14 -1.19
N LEU A 234 4.92 13.74 -1.97
CA LEU A 234 5.29 15.15 -1.82
C LEU A 234 4.09 16.09 -2.00
N VAL A 235 3.19 15.76 -2.93
CA VAL A 235 1.96 16.55 -3.16
C VAL A 235 0.99 16.39 -1.98
N PHE A 236 0.79 15.18 -1.46
CA PHE A 236 -0.08 14.93 -0.30
C PHE A 236 0.43 15.67 0.95
N ASP A 237 1.73 15.69 1.16
CA ASP A 237 2.34 16.38 2.31
C ASP A 237 2.42 17.90 2.12
N GLY A 238 1.95 18.40 0.96
CA GLY A 238 2.04 19.82 0.62
C GLY A 238 3.47 20.30 0.42
N ARG A 239 4.41 19.40 0.12
CA ARG A 239 5.81 19.71 -0.24
C ARG A 239 5.99 19.97 -1.73
N MET A 240 4.96 19.69 -2.51
CA MET A 240 4.81 20.10 -3.90
C MET A 240 3.38 20.56 -4.15
N ALA A 241 3.22 21.62 -4.93
CA ALA A 241 1.91 22.11 -5.34
C ALA A 241 1.98 22.70 -6.74
N THR A 242 0.92 22.50 -7.52
CA THR A 242 0.71 23.26 -8.77
C THR A 242 -0.21 24.41 -8.48
N LEU A 243 0.29 25.63 -8.73
CA LEU A 243 -0.45 26.87 -8.58
C LEU A 243 -0.87 27.35 -9.97
N ARG A 244 -2.16 27.51 -10.18
CA ARG A 244 -2.68 28.18 -11.39
C ARG A 244 -2.89 29.63 -11.08
N ILE A 245 -2.25 30.48 -11.88
CA ILE A 245 -2.12 31.91 -11.64
C ILE A 245 -2.60 32.66 -12.88
N GLU A 246 -3.59 33.53 -12.71
CA GLU A 246 -4.07 34.40 -13.76
C GLU A 246 -3.15 35.62 -13.87
N ILE A 247 -2.66 35.91 -15.08
CA ILE A 247 -1.75 37.02 -15.35
C ILE A 247 -2.27 37.89 -16.48
N VAL A 248 -1.81 39.13 -16.51
CA VAL A 248 -1.90 39.98 -17.71
C VAL A 248 -0.74 39.59 -18.64
N ASP A 249 -1.05 39.26 -19.91
CA ASP A 249 0.00 38.82 -20.86
C ASP A 249 0.78 40.05 -21.38
N GLN A 250 1.76 40.46 -20.59
CA GLN A 250 2.63 41.61 -20.87
C GLN A 250 4.10 41.31 -20.51
N PRO A 251 5.06 41.96 -21.19
CA PRO A 251 6.46 41.87 -20.84
C PRO A 251 6.73 42.22 -19.37
N GLY A 252 7.55 41.40 -18.67
CA GLY A 252 7.95 41.65 -17.29
C GLY A 252 7.06 40.97 -16.22
N VAL A 253 5.82 40.61 -16.54
CA VAL A 253 4.89 40.00 -15.56
C VAL A 253 5.45 38.66 -15.00
N MET A 254 6.01 37.83 -15.86
CA MET A 254 6.65 36.57 -15.43
C MET A 254 7.83 36.81 -14.48
N SER A 255 8.62 37.84 -14.70
CA SER A 255 9.72 38.21 -13.80
C SER A 255 9.20 38.59 -12.41
N THR A 256 8.10 39.35 -12.34
CA THR A 256 7.46 39.71 -11.07
C THR A 256 6.90 38.49 -10.37
N LEU A 257 6.19 37.62 -11.09
CA LEU A 257 5.61 36.38 -10.58
C LEU A 257 6.68 35.48 -9.94
N THR A 258 7.72 35.16 -10.71
CA THR A 258 8.80 34.28 -10.23
C THR A 258 9.58 34.86 -9.05
N LYS A 259 9.76 36.18 -9.03
CA LYS A 259 10.37 36.91 -7.90
C LYS A 259 9.54 36.78 -6.63
N VAL A 260 8.21 36.90 -6.70
CA VAL A 260 7.30 36.79 -5.55
C VAL A 260 7.39 35.38 -4.97
N ILE A 261 7.30 34.33 -5.82
CA ILE A 261 7.41 32.94 -5.39
C ILE A 261 8.77 32.68 -4.69
N GLY A 262 9.86 33.13 -5.31
CA GLY A 262 11.20 32.99 -4.73
C GLY A 262 11.37 33.74 -3.41
N GLN A 263 10.80 34.95 -3.26
CA GLN A 263 10.82 35.71 -2.01
C GLN A 263 9.99 35.05 -0.91
N ALA A 264 8.93 34.34 -1.27
CA ALA A 264 8.16 33.52 -0.35
C ALA A 264 8.91 32.24 0.06
N GLY A 265 10.02 31.90 -0.60
CA GLY A 265 10.84 30.70 -0.32
C GLY A 265 10.39 29.47 -1.11
N GLY A 266 9.50 29.61 -2.11
CA GLY A 266 9.13 28.55 -3.02
C GLY A 266 10.22 28.30 -4.07
N ASN A 267 10.55 27.02 -4.34
CA ASN A 267 11.44 26.64 -5.41
C ASN A 267 10.63 26.21 -6.63
N ILE A 268 10.78 26.91 -7.75
CA ILE A 268 10.02 26.66 -8.98
C ILE A 268 10.64 25.47 -9.69
N MET A 269 9.85 24.41 -9.87
CA MET A 269 10.25 23.18 -10.56
C MET A 269 9.90 23.21 -12.05
N ASP A 270 8.72 23.77 -12.38
CA ASP A 270 8.23 23.86 -13.75
C ASP A 270 7.26 25.05 -13.91
N ILE A 271 7.18 25.60 -15.12
CA ILE A 271 6.24 26.65 -15.49
C ILE A 271 5.64 26.32 -16.85
N THR A 272 4.32 26.22 -16.89
CA THR A 272 3.56 26.06 -18.13
C THR A 272 2.71 27.31 -18.40
N HIS A 273 2.91 27.97 -19.51
CA HIS A 273 2.20 29.18 -19.87
C HIS A 273 1.08 28.88 -20.87
N HIS A 274 -0.16 29.13 -20.48
CA HIS A 274 -1.37 28.88 -21.27
C HIS A 274 -1.88 30.21 -21.86
N ARG A 275 -1.65 30.41 -23.16
CA ARG A 275 -2.14 31.59 -23.90
C ARG A 275 -3.34 31.31 -24.78
N LEU A 276 -3.52 30.06 -25.17
CA LEU A 276 -4.58 29.60 -26.05
C LEU A 276 -5.44 28.56 -25.33
N PHE A 277 -6.68 28.43 -25.75
CA PHE A 277 -7.64 27.45 -25.17
C PHE A 277 -7.95 27.69 -23.69
N VAL A 278 -7.93 28.97 -23.25
CA VAL A 278 -8.36 29.40 -21.92
C VAL A 278 -9.61 30.26 -22.05
N ASP A 279 -10.52 30.16 -21.10
CA ASP A 279 -11.77 30.91 -21.06
C ASP A 279 -11.54 32.27 -20.38
N LEU A 280 -10.58 33.05 -20.94
CA LEU A 280 -10.15 34.34 -20.43
C LEU A 280 -10.16 35.41 -21.52
N PRO A 281 -10.30 36.73 -21.16
CA PRO A 281 -10.13 37.81 -22.09
C PRO A 281 -8.77 37.79 -22.77
N VAL A 282 -8.71 38.19 -24.05
CA VAL A 282 -7.51 38.13 -24.95
C VAL A 282 -6.22 38.70 -24.35
N LYS A 283 -6.32 39.64 -23.41
CA LYS A 283 -5.15 40.25 -22.73
C LYS A 283 -4.73 39.51 -21.45
N ARG A 284 -5.37 38.40 -21.13
CA ARG A 284 -5.04 37.57 -19.97
C ARG A 284 -4.55 36.19 -20.40
N ALA A 285 -3.78 35.58 -19.54
CA ALA A 285 -3.28 34.22 -19.69
C ALA A 285 -3.27 33.50 -18.32
N GLU A 286 -3.23 32.19 -18.32
CA GLU A 286 -2.98 31.38 -17.13
C GLU A 286 -1.55 30.86 -17.17
N VAL A 287 -0.96 30.78 -16.00
CA VAL A 287 0.35 30.15 -15.79
C VAL A 287 0.20 29.09 -14.71
N ASP A 288 0.53 27.85 -15.04
CA ASP A 288 0.67 26.77 -14.06
C ASP A 288 2.12 26.73 -13.61
N VAL A 289 2.33 26.88 -12.31
CA VAL A 289 3.65 26.82 -11.69
C VAL A 289 3.70 25.65 -10.73
N LEU A 290 4.56 24.69 -11.01
CA LEU A 290 4.88 23.61 -10.08
C LEU A 290 5.95 24.12 -9.10
N VAL A 291 5.58 24.17 -7.82
CA VAL A 291 6.44 24.74 -6.77
C VAL A 291 6.75 23.68 -5.72
N GLU A 292 8.02 23.51 -5.41
CA GLU A 292 8.46 22.79 -4.22
C GLU A 292 8.34 23.71 -3.01
N THR A 293 7.77 23.18 -1.93
CA THR A 293 7.44 23.91 -0.70
C THR A 293 7.84 23.11 0.53
N ARG A 294 7.77 23.70 1.71
CA ARG A 294 8.10 23.02 2.99
C ARG A 294 6.97 22.13 3.50
N ASN A 295 5.74 22.55 3.32
CA ASN A 295 4.50 21.89 3.77
C ASN A 295 3.28 22.64 3.22
N ALA A 296 2.08 22.14 3.51
CA ALA A 296 0.82 22.72 3.05
C ALA A 296 0.65 24.20 3.48
N LYS A 297 1.02 24.56 4.71
CA LYS A 297 0.94 25.94 5.19
C LYS A 297 1.81 26.89 4.37
N HIS A 298 2.98 26.45 3.93
CA HIS A 298 3.86 27.23 3.07
C HIS A 298 3.25 27.47 1.67
N VAL A 299 2.46 26.52 1.16
CA VAL A 299 1.68 26.72 -0.07
C VAL A 299 0.69 27.89 0.11
N ASP A 300 -0.03 27.91 1.22
CA ASP A 300 -1.00 28.97 1.54
C ASP A 300 -0.30 30.33 1.69
N GLU A 301 0.87 30.39 2.34
CA GLU A 301 1.71 31.59 2.46
C GLU A 301 2.14 32.15 1.10
N ILE A 302 2.49 31.27 0.15
CA ILE A 302 2.84 31.65 -1.23
C ILE A 302 1.62 32.24 -1.97
N ILE A 303 0.45 31.57 -1.86
CA ILE A 303 -0.80 32.03 -2.48
C ILE A 303 -1.16 33.41 -1.95
N GLU A 304 -1.17 33.60 -0.63
CA GLU A 304 -1.46 34.91 -0.03
C GLU A 304 -0.51 36.01 -0.51
N MET A 305 0.77 35.73 -0.67
CA MET A 305 1.75 36.71 -1.15
C MET A 305 1.50 37.06 -2.61
N LEU A 306 1.15 36.08 -3.45
CA LEU A 306 0.77 36.30 -4.84
C LEU A 306 -0.50 37.16 -4.96
N ASP A 307 -1.53 36.83 -4.19
CA ASP A 307 -2.80 37.57 -4.20
C ASP A 307 -2.62 39.03 -3.74
N ARG A 308 -1.80 39.27 -2.70
CA ARG A 308 -1.44 40.64 -2.23
C ARG A 308 -0.70 41.45 -3.29
N THR A 309 0.01 40.80 -4.21
CA THR A 309 0.69 41.48 -5.33
C THR A 309 -0.17 41.59 -6.58
N GLY A 310 -1.44 41.20 -6.52
CA GLY A 310 -2.43 41.32 -7.57
C GLY A 310 -2.53 40.17 -8.56
N PHE A 311 -1.91 39.01 -8.21
CA PHE A 311 -2.07 37.77 -8.94
C PHE A 311 -3.22 36.96 -8.35
N SER A 312 -4.25 36.68 -9.16
CA SER A 312 -5.31 35.73 -8.74
C SER A 312 -4.78 34.30 -8.82
N THR A 313 -4.66 33.65 -7.67
CA THR A 313 -3.97 32.37 -7.56
C THR A 313 -4.88 31.30 -6.97
N ARG A 314 -4.86 30.09 -7.56
CA ARG A 314 -5.53 28.92 -7.01
C ARG A 314 -4.62 27.71 -7.04
N ARG A 315 -4.68 26.90 -6.00
CA ARG A 315 -4.05 25.58 -5.99
C ARG A 315 -4.84 24.64 -6.90
N LEU A 316 -4.16 23.93 -7.80
CA LEU A 316 -4.74 22.80 -8.50
C LEU A 316 -4.74 21.61 -7.56
N SER A 317 -5.92 21.15 -7.14
CA SER A 317 -6.05 19.95 -6.32
C SER A 317 -5.74 18.72 -7.16
N SER A 318 -4.98 17.78 -6.60
CA SER A 318 -4.80 16.44 -7.17
C SER A 318 -6.05 15.56 -7.02
N HIS A 319 -7.10 16.06 -6.37
CA HIS A 319 -8.37 15.38 -6.14
C HIS A 319 -9.52 16.28 -6.60
N SER A 320 -9.96 16.11 -7.82
CA SER A 320 -11.31 16.48 -8.25
C SER A 320 -12.27 15.37 -7.82
N GLY A 321 -12.55 15.31 -6.54
CA GLY A 321 -13.49 14.38 -5.92
C GLY A 321 -14.43 15.13 -5.00
N GLU A 322 -15.12 16.16 -5.53
CA GLU A 322 -16.38 16.66 -5.02
C GLU A 322 -17.26 16.95 -6.23
N GLY A 323 -18.20 16.06 -6.46
CA GLY A 323 -19.31 16.16 -7.38
C GLY A 323 -20.40 15.25 -6.89
#